data_7df45b864573bab7bf49a3f2b26546b5
#
_entry.id   7df45b864573bab7bf49a3f2b26546b5
#
_cell.length_a   1.000
_cell.length_b   1.000
_cell.length_c   1.000
_cell.angle_alpha   90.00
_cell.angle_beta   90.00
_cell.angle_gamma   90.00
#
_symmetry.space_group_name_H-M   'P 1'
#
loop_
_entity.id
_entity.type
_entity.pdbx_description
1 polymer ?
#
loop_
_entity_poly.entity_id
_entity_poly.type
_entity_poly.pdbx_seq_one_letter_code
_entity_poly.pdbx_strand_id
1 'polypeptide(L)'
;EKMVELNKQLKPDLVFMPSLDDTHQDHLTIAEEGFRAFKKSSILGYEVPWNNRAFPTTCFIEISEQDLESKIQAIKCYESQRFRNYASESYLKSLAVTRGAQVGKEFSETFDVMRLVV
;
A
#
# COMPACT_ATOMS: atom_id res chain seq x y z
N GLU A 1 -19.76 -0.88 -8.63
CA GLU A 1 -20.68 -2.00 -8.47
C GLU A 1 -19.99 -3.24 -7.88
N LYS A 2 -18.93 -3.78 -8.51
CA LYS A 2 -18.17 -4.95 -8.00
C LYS A 2 -17.62 -4.76 -6.58
N MET A 3 -17.10 -3.59 -6.25
CA MET A 3 -16.56 -3.33 -4.89
C MET A 3 -17.66 -3.27 -3.83
N VAL A 4 -18.83 -2.78 -4.17
CA VAL A 4 -19.99 -2.79 -3.27
C VAL A 4 -20.44 -4.22 -3.00
N GLU A 5 -20.40 -5.07 -4.01
CA GLU A 5 -20.72 -6.49 -3.87
C GLU A 5 -19.69 -7.21 -2.99
N LEU A 6 -18.39 -6.98 -3.22
CA LEU A 6 -17.31 -7.49 -2.37
C LEU A 6 -17.51 -7.06 -0.91
N ASN A 7 -17.83 -5.79 -0.66
CA ASN A 7 -18.07 -5.30 0.69
C ASN A 7 -19.23 -6.03 1.37
N LYS A 8 -20.31 -6.30 0.64
CA LYS A 8 -21.46 -7.07 1.18
C LYS A 8 -21.10 -8.50 1.54
N GLN A 9 -20.24 -9.12 0.74
CA GLN A 9 -19.81 -10.52 0.93
C GLN A 9 -18.79 -10.66 2.05
N LEU A 10 -17.75 -9.81 2.04
CA LEU A 10 -16.58 -9.94 2.92
C LEU A 10 -16.73 -9.18 4.23
N LYS A 11 -17.44 -8.04 4.23
CA LYS A 11 -17.60 -7.15 5.40
C LYS A 11 -16.27 -6.89 6.12
N PRO A 12 -15.25 -6.40 5.42
CA PRO A 12 -13.92 -6.25 6.01
C PRO A 12 -13.89 -5.13 7.06
N ASP A 13 -13.12 -5.32 8.11
CA ASP A 13 -12.84 -4.27 9.09
C ASP A 13 -11.75 -3.32 8.61
N LEU A 14 -10.79 -3.85 7.85
CA LEU A 14 -9.65 -3.11 7.31
C LEU A 14 -9.47 -3.41 5.82
N VAL A 15 -9.25 -2.36 5.04
CA VAL A 15 -9.00 -2.45 3.59
C VAL A 15 -7.70 -1.74 3.26
N PHE A 16 -6.83 -2.42 2.51
CA PHE A 16 -5.68 -1.81 1.86
C PHE A 16 -6.00 -1.53 0.40
N MET A 17 -5.69 -0.34 -0.06
CA MET A 17 -5.92 0.07 -1.45
C MET A 17 -4.88 1.11 -1.87
N PRO A 18 -4.76 1.44 -3.17
CA PRO A 18 -3.93 2.57 -3.57
C PRO A 18 -4.37 3.87 -2.89
N SER A 19 -3.41 4.77 -2.68
CA SER A 19 -3.71 6.12 -2.18
C SER A 19 -4.51 6.93 -3.21
N LEU A 20 -5.32 7.87 -2.74
CA LEU A 20 -6.00 8.86 -3.60
C LEU A 20 -5.02 9.83 -4.29
N ASP A 21 -3.78 9.89 -3.83
CA ASP A 21 -2.70 10.67 -4.45
C ASP A 21 -1.88 9.89 -5.49
N ASP A 22 -2.30 8.67 -5.83
CA ASP A 22 -1.69 7.86 -6.89
C ASP A 22 -2.12 8.40 -8.26
N THR A 23 -1.14 8.62 -9.13
CA THR A 23 -1.39 9.18 -10.48
C THR A 23 -1.65 8.12 -11.55
N HIS A 24 -1.50 6.84 -11.22
CA HIS A 24 -1.84 5.76 -12.15
C HIS A 24 -3.36 5.65 -12.27
N GLN A 25 -3.88 5.70 -13.49
CA GLN A 25 -5.31 5.74 -13.77
C GLN A 25 -6.09 4.59 -13.10
N ASP A 26 -5.59 3.37 -13.22
CA ASP A 26 -6.26 2.20 -12.64
C ASP A 26 -6.22 2.23 -11.11
N HIS A 27 -5.11 2.67 -10.53
CA HIS A 27 -4.98 2.80 -9.07
C HIS A 27 -5.93 3.87 -8.53
N LEU A 28 -6.01 5.02 -9.18
CA LEU A 28 -6.90 6.11 -8.77
C LEU A 28 -8.36 5.68 -8.84
N THR A 29 -8.75 5.00 -9.91
CA THR A 29 -10.11 4.45 -10.04
C THR A 29 -10.44 3.48 -8.91
N ILE A 30 -9.52 2.57 -8.57
CA ILE A 30 -9.69 1.63 -7.46
C ILE A 30 -9.79 2.37 -6.14
N ALA A 31 -8.95 3.38 -5.91
CA ALA A 31 -8.96 4.16 -4.67
C ALA A 31 -10.28 4.93 -4.49
N GLU A 32 -10.75 5.62 -5.51
CA GLU A 32 -12.00 6.39 -5.46
C GLU A 32 -13.24 5.50 -5.25
N GLU A 33 -13.35 4.43 -6.03
CA GLU A 33 -14.47 3.50 -5.92
C GLU A 33 -14.43 2.69 -4.62
N GLY A 34 -13.25 2.26 -4.18
CA GLY A 34 -13.05 1.58 -2.92
C GLY A 34 -13.41 2.47 -1.73
N PHE A 35 -12.96 3.71 -1.73
CA PHE A 35 -13.28 4.67 -0.67
C PHE A 35 -14.79 4.86 -0.49
N ARG A 36 -15.55 4.89 -1.60
CA ARG A 36 -17.02 4.96 -1.57
C ARG A 36 -17.66 3.66 -1.12
N ALA A 37 -17.16 2.51 -1.61
CA ALA A 37 -17.78 1.21 -1.38
C ALA A 37 -17.61 0.71 0.07
N PHE A 38 -16.43 0.94 0.68
CA PHE A 38 -16.08 0.44 2.01
C PHE A 38 -16.30 1.48 3.12
N LYS A 39 -17.48 2.09 3.14
CA LYS A 39 -17.82 3.23 4.03
C LYS A 39 -17.67 2.96 5.52
N LYS A 40 -17.78 1.71 5.95
CA LYS A 40 -17.76 1.31 7.36
C LYS A 40 -16.45 0.65 7.79
N SER A 41 -15.50 0.49 6.88
CA SER A 41 -14.20 -0.11 7.12
C SER A 41 -13.13 0.95 7.35
N SER A 42 -12.11 0.61 8.12
CA SER A 42 -10.85 1.34 8.11
C SER A 42 -10.18 1.17 6.76
N ILE A 43 -9.54 2.22 6.26
CA ILE A 43 -8.90 2.22 4.94
C ILE A 43 -7.49 2.80 5.06
N LEU A 44 -6.51 2.01 4.64
CA LEU A 44 -5.12 2.40 4.54
C LEU A 44 -4.70 2.43 3.07
N GLY A 45 -4.28 3.61 2.61
CA GLY A 45 -3.71 3.78 1.28
C GLY A 45 -2.23 3.41 1.27
N TYR A 46 -1.84 2.46 0.42
CA TYR A 46 -0.43 2.06 0.34
C TYR A 46 0.39 3.00 -0.55
N GLU A 47 1.67 3.07 -0.26
CA GLU A 47 2.64 3.89 -0.98
C GLU A 47 3.07 3.24 -2.29
N VAL A 48 3.03 4.05 -3.37
CA VAL A 48 3.62 3.71 -4.67
C VAL A 48 4.47 4.90 -5.11
N PRO A 49 5.72 5.03 -4.63
CA PRO A 49 6.50 6.27 -4.70
C PRO A 49 6.64 6.89 -6.08
N TRP A 50 6.78 6.06 -7.12
CA TRP A 50 6.89 6.54 -8.50
C TRP A 50 5.59 7.07 -9.10
N ASN A 51 4.44 6.79 -8.47
CA ASN A 51 3.13 7.28 -8.88
C ASN A 51 2.57 8.36 -7.96
N ASN A 52 3.05 8.45 -6.72
CA ASN A 52 2.54 9.44 -5.76
C ASN A 52 3.14 10.82 -6.01
N ARG A 53 2.30 11.82 -6.26
CA ARG A 53 2.72 13.22 -6.29
C ARG A 53 2.93 13.78 -4.88
N ALA A 54 2.09 13.37 -3.97
CA ALA A 54 2.18 13.59 -2.53
C ALA A 54 1.80 12.30 -1.83
N PHE A 55 2.32 12.07 -0.64
CA PHE A 55 1.96 10.90 0.15
C PHE A 55 2.03 11.23 1.64
N PRO A 56 0.87 11.34 2.34
CA PRO A 56 0.84 11.48 3.79
C PRO A 56 1.32 10.20 4.47
N THR A 57 2.42 10.28 5.21
CA THR A 57 2.96 9.17 5.98
C THR A 57 2.34 9.18 7.39
N THR A 58 1.11 8.73 7.50
CA THR A 58 0.32 8.85 8.73
C THR A 58 0.19 7.57 9.53
N CYS A 59 0.57 6.44 8.95
CA CYS A 59 0.62 5.15 9.62
C CYS A 59 1.90 4.43 9.22
N PHE A 60 2.61 3.89 10.21
CA PHE A 60 3.82 3.08 9.99
C PHE A 60 3.59 1.69 10.58
N ILE A 61 3.82 0.68 9.78
CA ILE A 61 3.75 -0.72 10.22
C ILE A 61 5.16 -1.29 10.20
N GLU A 62 5.69 -1.62 11.39
CA GLU A 62 6.97 -2.32 11.50
C GLU A 62 6.87 -3.68 10.82
N ILE A 63 7.85 -4.00 10.01
CA ILE A 63 7.96 -5.30 9.36
C ILE A 63 9.29 -5.96 9.74
N SER A 64 9.30 -7.28 9.79
CA SER A 64 10.50 -8.05 10.02
C SER A 64 11.34 -8.17 8.74
N GLU A 65 12.60 -8.58 8.88
CA GLU A 65 13.44 -8.94 7.73
C GLU A 65 12.80 -10.05 6.90
N GLN A 66 12.15 -11.01 7.55
CA GLN A 66 11.45 -12.09 6.87
C GLN A 66 10.24 -11.60 6.08
N ASP A 67 9.47 -10.64 6.59
CA ASP A 67 8.35 -10.01 5.86
C ASP A 67 8.87 -9.29 4.62
N LEU A 68 9.96 -8.55 4.76
CA LEU A 68 10.60 -7.85 3.64
C LEU A 68 11.07 -8.82 2.56
N GLU A 69 11.71 -9.93 2.96
CA GLU A 69 12.15 -10.97 2.02
C GLU A 69 10.94 -11.60 1.30
N SER A 70 9.87 -11.88 2.01
CA SER A 70 8.63 -12.41 1.43
C SER A 70 8.03 -11.45 0.40
N LYS A 71 8.05 -10.15 0.69
CA LYS A 71 7.62 -9.10 -0.26
C LYS A 71 8.50 -9.09 -1.52
N ILE A 72 9.82 -9.15 -1.34
CA ILE A 72 10.77 -9.17 -2.46
C ILE A 72 10.49 -10.37 -3.36
N GLN A 73 10.33 -11.56 -2.78
CA GLN A 73 10.03 -12.77 -3.55
C GLN A 73 8.68 -12.67 -4.26
N ALA A 74 7.66 -12.13 -3.62
CA ALA A 74 6.35 -11.93 -4.23
C ALA A 74 6.42 -11.00 -5.46
N ILE A 75 7.17 -9.90 -5.35
CA ILE A 75 7.33 -8.94 -6.47
C ILE A 75 8.12 -9.55 -7.62
N LYS A 76 9.10 -10.40 -7.36
CA LYS A 76 9.84 -11.14 -8.39
C LYS A 76 8.96 -12.06 -9.25
N CYS A 77 7.78 -12.45 -8.75
CA CYS A 77 6.81 -13.23 -9.51
C CYS A 77 6.08 -12.43 -10.60
N TYR A 78 6.15 -11.11 -10.57
CA TYR A 78 5.54 -10.23 -11.58
C TYR A 78 6.49 -10.06 -12.78
N GLU A 79 6.38 -10.91 -13.77
CA GLU A 79 7.25 -10.88 -14.96
C GLU A 79 7.19 -9.57 -15.73
N SER A 80 6.01 -8.94 -15.81
CA SER A 80 5.83 -7.64 -16.47
C SER A 80 6.62 -6.50 -15.82
N GLN A 81 7.01 -6.64 -14.55
CA GLN A 81 7.71 -5.62 -13.77
C GLN A 81 9.19 -5.93 -13.52
N ARG A 82 9.68 -7.13 -13.87
CA ARG A 82 11.03 -7.59 -13.52
C ARG A 82 12.18 -6.72 -14.04
N PHE A 83 11.97 -5.93 -15.09
CA PHE A 83 12.95 -5.01 -15.66
C PHE A 83 12.84 -3.58 -15.12
N ARG A 84 11.91 -3.32 -14.22
CA ARG A 84 11.71 -2.00 -13.63
C ARG A 84 12.59 -1.83 -12.39
N ASN A 85 13.20 -0.66 -12.25
CA ASN A 85 14.07 -0.35 -11.11
C ASN A 85 13.32 -0.44 -9.78
N TYR A 86 12.05 -0.03 -9.74
CA TYR A 86 11.23 -0.07 -8.53
C TYR A 86 10.80 -1.49 -8.10
N ALA A 87 11.02 -2.49 -8.93
CA ALA A 87 10.83 -3.90 -8.58
C ALA A 87 12.13 -4.56 -8.11
N SER A 88 13.24 -3.82 -8.07
CA SER A 88 14.53 -4.36 -7.61
C SER A 88 14.52 -4.58 -6.09
N GLU A 89 15.25 -5.59 -5.67
CA GLU A 89 15.47 -5.89 -4.25
C GLU A 89 16.11 -4.71 -3.51
N SER A 90 17.11 -4.07 -4.12
CA SER A 90 17.77 -2.89 -3.57
C SER A 90 16.82 -1.74 -3.31
N TYR A 91 15.92 -1.46 -4.25
CA TYR A 91 14.91 -0.41 -4.09
C TYR A 91 13.94 -0.73 -2.94
N LEU A 92 13.38 -1.94 -2.94
CA LEU A 92 12.41 -2.36 -1.92
C LEU A 92 13.01 -2.33 -0.51
N LYS A 93 14.23 -2.81 -0.37
CA LYS A 93 14.97 -2.76 0.90
C LYS A 93 15.26 -1.32 1.34
N SER A 94 15.73 -0.48 0.43
CA SER A 94 16.02 0.92 0.71
C SER A 94 14.79 1.70 1.17
N LEU A 95 13.63 1.45 0.56
CA LEU A 95 12.37 2.06 0.96
C LEU A 95 11.97 1.62 2.38
N ALA A 96 12.05 0.33 2.69
CA ALA A 96 11.74 -0.21 4.01
C ALA A 96 12.66 0.37 5.09
N VAL A 97 13.96 0.51 4.80
CA VAL A 97 14.95 1.15 5.69
C VAL A 97 14.62 2.62 5.91
N THR A 98 14.33 3.35 4.83
CA THR A 98 13.99 4.78 4.90
C THR A 98 12.76 5.01 5.78
N ARG A 99 11.71 4.23 5.58
CA ARG A 99 10.48 4.33 6.37
C ARG A 99 10.67 3.88 7.81
N GLY A 100 11.46 2.83 8.04
CA GLY A 100 11.84 2.39 9.37
C GLY A 100 12.58 3.47 10.16
N ALA A 101 13.55 4.12 9.55
CA ALA A 101 14.33 5.20 10.16
C ALA A 101 13.48 6.37 10.65
N GLN A 102 12.37 6.68 9.97
CA GLN A 102 11.46 7.76 10.35
C GLN A 102 10.75 7.52 11.70
N VAL A 103 10.62 6.28 12.11
CA VAL A 103 9.94 5.88 13.36
C VAL A 103 10.83 5.07 14.30
N GLY A 104 12.15 5.06 14.08
CA GLY A 104 13.11 4.37 14.94
C GLY A 104 13.04 2.85 14.87
N LYS A 105 12.67 2.30 13.72
CA LYS A 105 12.58 0.87 13.44
C LYS A 105 13.59 0.48 12.35
N GLU A 106 13.95 -0.79 12.29
CA GLU A 106 14.84 -1.29 11.25
C GLU A 106 14.17 -1.25 9.87
N PHE A 107 12.97 -1.78 9.78
CA PHE A 107 12.15 -1.78 8.57
C PHE A 107 10.72 -1.38 8.89
N SER A 108 10.11 -0.62 8.01
CA SER A 108 8.69 -0.27 8.08
C SER A 108 8.09 -0.07 6.70
N GLU A 109 6.79 -0.26 6.62
CA GLU A 109 5.97 0.23 5.52
C GLU A 109 5.12 1.39 6.02
N THR A 110 4.84 2.36 5.16
CA THR A 110 4.01 3.51 5.52
C THR A 110 2.73 3.53 4.71
N PHE A 111 1.69 4.06 5.34
CA PHE A 111 0.35 4.15 4.76
C PHE A 111 -0.24 5.53 5.03
N ASP A 112 -1.11 5.95 4.12
CA ASP A 112 -2.03 7.05 4.34
C ASP A 112 -3.30 6.53 5.03
N VAL A 113 -3.61 7.03 6.21
CA VAL A 113 -4.86 6.69 6.90
C VAL A 113 -6.00 7.46 6.24
N MET A 114 -6.63 6.83 5.25
CA MET A 114 -7.76 7.43 4.53
C MET A 114 -9.04 7.44 5.36
N ARG A 115 -9.22 6.43 6.21
CA ARG A 115 -10.28 6.32 7.22
C ARG A 115 -9.87 5.38 8.32
N LEU A 116 -10.14 5.76 9.55
CA LEU A 116 -9.99 4.90 10.71
C LEU A 116 -11.34 4.80 11.43
N VAL A 117 -11.85 3.58 11.54
CA VAL A 117 -13.05 3.24 12.30
C VAL A 117 -12.62 2.44 13.51
N VAL A 118 -12.85 2.99 14.68
CA VAL A 118 -12.46 2.41 15.97
C VAL A 118 -13.68 1.87 16.72
#